data_86d347a3de4a8239f9109b776129c4d5
#
_entry.id   86d347a3de4a8239f9109b776129c4d5
#
_cell.length_a   1.000
_cell.length_b   1.000
_cell.length_c   1.000
_cell.angle_alpha   90.00
_cell.angle_beta   90.00
_cell.angle_gamma   90.00
#
_symmetry.space_group_name_H-M   'P 1'
#
loop_
_entity.id
_entity.type
_entity.pdbx_description
1 polymer ?
#
loop_
_entity_poly.entity_id
_entity_poly.type
_entity_poly.pdbx_seq_one_letter_code
_entity_poly.pdbx_strand_id
1 'polypeptide(L)'
;MKIAVYNCREDEASLFETYGKEYDVELSLSPLPPTPETASLAEGCDAVDIITTPVGRELIDIWHSYGIKAIATRTVGYEHVDYKYAAELGISVSNVSYTPHTVAEYTVMAMLMSIRKMKTILTRYMGQDFSLKDIRGKELCNMTVGVIGTGKIGETVIKNLSGFGCRILAYDIYQKDSVKALAEYCDLDTLYRESDLITLHTPATEETCHMINKKTIHSMKDGVILINMARGVLIETVDLIEALESGKVSAAALDVVEGESAIYYKDFKYKPVGHHEMAILQAMPNVLMTPHTAFFTDEAVGDMVRYSIEHCVNTVRNGR
;
A
#
# COMPACT_ATOMS: atom_id res chain seq x y z
N MET A 1 8.59 22.77 21.54
CA MET A 1 7.61 21.77 21.12
C MET A 1 8.29 20.42 21.11
N LYS A 2 7.64 19.40 21.65
CA LYS A 2 8.19 18.05 21.74
C LYS A 2 7.25 17.04 21.08
N ILE A 3 7.80 16.10 20.30
CA ILE A 3 7.03 15.05 19.61
C ILE A 3 7.55 13.69 20.05
N ALA A 4 6.65 12.80 20.48
CA ALA A 4 6.96 11.39 20.72
C ALA A 4 6.81 10.61 19.42
N VAL A 5 7.87 9.95 18.96
CA VAL A 5 7.89 9.14 17.74
C VAL A 5 7.88 7.67 18.11
N TYR A 6 6.82 6.96 17.74
CA TYR A 6 6.67 5.53 17.97
C TYR A 6 7.06 4.72 16.71
N ASN A 7 7.45 3.46 16.89
CA ASN A 7 7.90 2.58 15.81
C ASN A 7 8.97 3.26 14.93
N CYS A 8 9.86 4.07 15.52
CA CYS A 8 10.97 4.67 14.78
C CYS A 8 11.91 3.55 14.32
N ARG A 9 12.05 3.38 13.01
CA ARG A 9 12.97 2.42 12.40
C ARG A 9 14.39 3.00 12.37
N GLU A 10 15.39 2.13 12.29
CA GLU A 10 16.80 2.55 12.19
C GLU A 10 17.07 3.41 10.95
N ASP A 11 16.43 3.10 9.82
CA ASP A 11 16.54 3.85 8.57
C ASP A 11 15.91 5.26 8.63
N GLU A 12 14.94 5.49 9.53
CA GLU A 12 14.28 6.79 9.73
C GLU A 12 15.01 7.70 10.73
N ALA A 13 15.79 7.16 11.65
CA ALA A 13 16.34 7.90 12.77
C ALA A 13 17.16 9.14 12.36
N SER A 14 18.01 9.00 11.35
CA SER A 14 18.83 10.12 10.83
C SER A 14 17.99 11.20 10.13
N LEU A 15 16.86 10.81 9.51
CA LEU A 15 15.92 11.75 8.90
C LEU A 15 15.17 12.53 9.98
N PHE A 16 14.71 11.85 11.04
CA PHE A 16 14.11 12.51 12.19
C PHE A 16 15.05 13.53 12.83
N GLU A 17 16.32 13.18 13.03
CA GLU A 17 17.32 14.13 13.57
C GLU A 17 17.51 15.35 12.64
N THR A 18 17.52 15.15 11.33
CA THR A 18 17.69 16.19 10.34
C THR A 18 16.49 17.14 10.33
N TYR A 19 15.30 16.60 10.15
CA TYR A 19 14.08 17.41 10.10
C TYR A 19 13.68 17.96 11.48
N GLY A 20 13.99 17.26 12.58
CA GLY A 20 13.82 17.79 13.91
C GLY A 20 14.58 19.11 14.13
N LYS A 21 15.81 19.20 13.62
CA LYS A 21 16.60 20.45 13.64
C LYS A 21 16.03 21.51 12.69
N GLU A 22 15.62 21.12 11.49
CA GLU A 22 15.04 22.02 10.48
C GLU A 22 13.77 22.72 11.02
N TYR A 23 12.89 21.97 11.68
CA TYR A 23 11.64 22.49 12.24
C TYR A 23 11.75 23.01 13.69
N ASP A 24 12.92 22.98 14.29
CA ASP A 24 13.18 23.38 15.68
C ASP A 24 12.23 22.66 16.67
N VAL A 25 12.24 21.33 16.63
CA VAL A 25 11.44 20.46 17.50
C VAL A 25 12.34 19.46 18.25
N GLU A 26 11.97 19.19 19.51
CA GLU A 26 12.55 18.11 20.29
C GLU A 26 11.82 16.80 19.94
N LEU A 27 12.58 15.76 19.64
CA LEU A 27 12.05 14.45 19.27
C LEU A 27 12.42 13.41 20.32
N SER A 28 11.43 12.65 20.77
CA SER A 28 11.62 11.45 21.60
C SER A 28 11.41 10.21 20.74
N LEU A 29 12.51 9.66 20.18
CA LEU A 29 12.46 8.52 19.27
C LEU A 29 12.37 7.20 20.05
N SER A 30 11.42 6.34 19.70
CA SER A 30 11.25 5.01 20.29
C SER A 30 10.96 3.95 19.22
N PRO A 31 11.63 2.79 19.26
CA PRO A 31 11.30 1.66 18.39
C PRO A 31 10.03 0.92 18.82
N LEU A 32 9.48 1.23 20.00
CA LEU A 32 8.31 0.57 20.56
C LEU A 32 7.02 1.03 19.83
N PRO A 33 6.03 0.12 19.65
CA PRO A 33 4.73 0.49 19.11
C PRO A 33 3.93 1.34 20.11
N PRO A 34 3.00 2.17 19.63
CA PRO A 34 2.06 2.88 20.48
C PRO A 34 1.01 1.89 21.03
N THR A 35 1.08 1.62 22.33
CA THR A 35 0.13 0.79 23.08
C THR A 35 -0.18 1.46 24.42
N PRO A 36 -1.24 1.07 25.16
CA PRO A 36 -1.48 1.59 26.49
C PRO A 36 -0.27 1.48 27.42
N GLU A 37 0.50 0.38 27.32
CA GLU A 37 1.70 0.14 28.15
C GLU A 37 2.86 1.07 27.81
N THR A 38 2.94 1.52 26.56
CA THR A 38 4.00 2.42 26.07
C THR A 38 3.54 3.87 25.95
N ALA A 39 2.29 4.17 26.29
CA ALA A 39 1.70 5.50 26.17
C ALA A 39 2.47 6.58 26.93
N SER A 40 3.12 6.20 28.06
CA SER A 40 3.92 7.11 28.89
C SER A 40 5.13 7.73 28.18
N LEU A 41 5.57 7.16 27.06
CA LEU A 41 6.61 7.78 26.21
C LEU A 41 6.18 9.14 25.63
N ALA A 42 4.88 9.41 25.58
CA ALA A 42 4.32 10.67 25.11
C ALA A 42 4.06 11.68 26.26
N GLU A 43 4.34 11.33 27.53
CA GLU A 43 4.15 12.24 28.65
C GLU A 43 5.06 13.48 28.51
N GLY A 44 4.47 14.66 28.63
CA GLY A 44 5.17 15.93 28.44
C GLY A 44 5.49 16.27 26.96
N CYS A 45 4.93 15.52 25.99
CA CYS A 45 4.99 15.87 24.59
C CYS A 45 3.74 16.66 24.16
N ASP A 46 3.85 17.41 23.05
CA ASP A 46 2.76 18.18 22.46
C ASP A 46 2.03 17.38 21.37
N ALA A 47 2.72 16.44 20.73
CA ALA A 47 2.21 15.62 19.63
C ALA A 47 2.82 14.22 19.66
N VAL A 48 2.17 13.31 18.95
CA VAL A 48 2.66 11.95 18.71
C VAL A 48 2.77 11.68 17.21
N ASP A 49 3.79 10.93 16.83
CA ASP A 49 4.05 10.48 15.48
C ASP A 49 4.07 8.95 15.48
N ILE A 50 3.23 8.34 14.65
CA ILE A 50 3.02 6.88 14.58
C ILE A 50 3.17 6.38 13.14
N ILE A 51 3.07 5.06 12.93
CA ILE A 51 3.03 4.50 11.57
C ILE A 51 1.77 3.64 11.38
N THR A 52 1.81 2.32 11.51
CA THR A 52 0.69 1.43 11.14
C THR A 52 0.00 0.77 12.33
N THR A 53 0.49 0.97 13.54
CA THR A 53 -0.10 0.35 14.72
C THR A 53 -1.49 0.93 14.99
N PRO A 54 -2.51 0.09 15.24
CA PRO A 54 -3.85 0.57 15.54
C PRO A 54 -3.90 1.46 16.79
N VAL A 55 -4.59 2.60 16.67
CA VAL A 55 -4.80 3.56 17.76
C VAL A 55 -6.29 3.70 18.01
N GLY A 56 -6.76 3.01 19.05
CA GLY A 56 -8.14 3.04 19.51
C GLY A 56 -8.36 4.04 20.64
N ARG A 57 -9.62 4.09 21.12
CA ARG A 57 -10.09 5.06 22.13
C ARG A 57 -9.26 5.08 23.39
N GLU A 58 -8.95 3.91 23.96
CA GLU A 58 -8.18 3.80 25.21
C GLU A 58 -6.85 4.56 25.13
N LEU A 59 -6.09 4.38 24.06
CA LEU A 59 -4.81 5.05 23.87
C LEU A 59 -4.99 6.55 23.60
N ILE A 60 -6.04 6.93 22.87
CA ILE A 60 -6.40 8.33 22.61
C ILE A 60 -6.75 9.03 23.93
N ASP A 61 -7.52 8.39 24.84
CA ASP A 61 -7.87 8.92 26.15
C ASP A 61 -6.62 9.19 27.00
N ILE A 62 -5.67 8.24 27.02
CA ILE A 62 -4.40 8.40 27.73
C ILE A 62 -3.64 9.61 27.18
N TRP A 63 -3.47 9.72 25.86
CA TRP A 63 -2.78 10.83 25.23
C TRP A 63 -3.49 12.17 25.42
N HIS A 64 -4.82 12.16 25.40
CA HIS A 64 -5.60 13.36 25.74
C HIS A 64 -5.30 13.83 27.17
N SER A 65 -5.21 12.90 28.14
CA SER A 65 -4.85 13.23 29.53
C SER A 65 -3.44 13.82 29.68
N TYR A 66 -2.51 13.50 28.77
CA TYR A 66 -1.17 14.09 28.70
C TYR A 66 -1.13 15.44 27.97
N GLY A 67 -2.25 15.88 27.39
CA GLY A 67 -2.36 17.14 26.66
C GLY A 67 -1.86 17.09 25.22
N ILE A 68 -1.80 15.89 24.63
CA ILE A 68 -1.46 15.72 23.20
C ILE A 68 -2.51 16.44 22.33
N LYS A 69 -2.03 17.24 21.38
CA LYS A 69 -2.86 18.05 20.45
C LYS A 69 -2.93 17.50 19.04
N ALA A 70 -1.93 16.71 18.64
CA ALA A 70 -1.84 16.17 17.29
C ALA A 70 -1.33 14.73 17.28
N ILE A 71 -1.91 13.94 16.39
CA ILE A 71 -1.45 12.60 15.99
C ILE A 71 -1.11 12.67 14.52
N ALA A 72 0.17 12.56 14.15
CA ALA A 72 0.60 12.39 12.78
C ALA A 72 0.84 10.91 12.50
N THR A 73 0.36 10.40 11.37
CA THR A 73 0.74 9.06 10.92
C THR A 73 1.59 9.14 9.67
N ARG A 74 2.76 8.43 9.68
CA ARG A 74 3.68 8.32 8.54
C ARG A 74 3.14 7.38 7.45
N THR A 75 1.84 7.45 7.18
CA THR A 75 1.14 6.62 6.19
C THR A 75 0.21 7.47 5.35
N VAL A 76 -0.09 7.03 4.13
CA VAL A 76 -1.11 7.65 3.29
C VAL A 76 -2.51 7.28 3.79
N GLY A 77 -2.75 5.99 4.07
CA GLY A 77 -3.97 5.52 4.72
C GLY A 77 -3.87 5.68 6.23
N TYR A 78 -4.97 6.04 6.89
CA TYR A 78 -5.03 6.26 8.34
C TYR A 78 -6.23 5.55 8.99
N GLU A 79 -6.72 4.51 8.35
CA GLU A 79 -7.86 3.71 8.80
C GLU A 79 -7.60 3.01 10.16
N HIS A 80 -6.33 2.87 10.54
CA HIS A 80 -5.88 2.30 11.81
C HIS A 80 -6.02 3.25 13.02
N VAL A 81 -6.39 4.52 12.80
CA VAL A 81 -6.61 5.51 13.88
C VAL A 81 -8.09 5.82 14.00
N ASP A 82 -8.66 5.77 15.22
CA ASP A 82 -10.02 6.29 15.48
C ASP A 82 -10.00 7.82 15.46
N TYR A 83 -9.78 8.36 14.25
CA TYR A 83 -9.67 9.81 14.02
C TYR A 83 -10.94 10.59 14.34
N LYS A 84 -12.11 9.93 14.26
CA LYS A 84 -13.38 10.56 14.62
C LYS A 84 -13.44 10.81 16.13
N TYR A 85 -13.07 9.81 16.91
CA TYR A 85 -13.02 9.95 18.37
C TYR A 85 -11.93 10.93 18.82
N ALA A 86 -10.76 10.91 18.19
CA ALA A 86 -9.71 11.89 18.46
C ALA A 86 -10.19 13.32 18.24
N ALA A 87 -10.95 13.58 17.15
CA ALA A 87 -11.52 14.88 16.87
C ALA A 87 -12.55 15.34 17.92
N GLU A 88 -13.37 14.42 18.49
CA GLU A 88 -14.29 14.72 19.59
C GLU A 88 -13.56 15.25 20.84
N LEU A 89 -12.32 14.80 21.05
CA LEU A 89 -11.46 15.24 22.17
C LEU A 89 -10.57 16.45 21.80
N GLY A 90 -10.70 16.98 20.59
CA GLY A 90 -9.91 18.13 20.12
C GLY A 90 -8.48 17.76 19.68
N ILE A 91 -8.19 16.48 19.46
CA ILE A 91 -6.92 16.03 18.92
C ILE A 91 -7.01 15.96 17.40
N SER A 92 -6.13 16.68 16.70
CA SER A 92 -6.03 16.64 15.24
C SER A 92 -5.31 15.39 14.78
N VAL A 93 -5.86 14.66 13.81
CA VAL A 93 -5.19 13.53 13.18
C VAL A 93 -4.81 13.90 11.75
N SER A 94 -3.57 13.70 11.38
CA SER A 94 -3.05 13.96 10.03
C SER A 94 -2.30 12.77 9.47
N ASN A 95 -2.43 12.57 8.17
CA ASN A 95 -1.66 11.60 7.39
C ASN A 95 -0.63 12.31 6.51
N VAL A 96 0.26 11.54 5.90
CA VAL A 96 1.25 12.06 4.96
C VAL A 96 0.91 11.71 3.51
N SER A 97 1.54 12.42 2.59
CA SER A 97 1.49 12.12 1.17
C SER A 97 2.93 12.16 0.65
N TYR A 98 3.36 11.10 0.01
CA TYR A 98 4.67 11.04 -0.66
C TYR A 98 4.50 11.00 -2.17
N THR A 99 5.62 11.06 -2.88
CA THR A 99 5.62 11.01 -4.35
C THR A 99 4.88 9.78 -4.88
N PRO A 100 3.92 9.94 -5.80
CA PRO A 100 3.19 8.81 -6.36
C PRO A 100 4.06 7.91 -7.25
N HIS A 101 5.24 8.39 -7.67
CA HIS A 101 6.16 7.63 -8.53
C HIS A 101 6.61 6.34 -7.87
N THR A 102 6.88 6.35 -6.57
CA THR A 102 7.32 5.19 -5.79
C THR A 102 6.45 3.96 -6.04
N VAL A 103 5.15 4.06 -5.73
CA VAL A 103 4.20 2.94 -5.91
C VAL A 103 3.90 2.69 -7.39
N ALA A 104 3.85 3.74 -8.21
CA ALA A 104 3.55 3.60 -9.63
C ALA A 104 4.65 2.84 -10.39
N GLU A 105 5.91 3.12 -10.13
CA GLU A 105 7.05 2.41 -10.72
C GLU A 105 7.10 0.97 -10.24
N TYR A 106 6.88 0.74 -8.95
CA TYR A 106 6.78 -0.61 -8.38
C TYR A 106 5.65 -1.42 -9.02
N THR A 107 4.50 -0.79 -9.26
CA THR A 107 3.35 -1.41 -9.96
C THR A 107 3.75 -1.85 -11.36
N VAL A 108 4.39 -0.99 -12.16
CA VAL A 108 4.84 -1.33 -13.52
C VAL A 108 5.90 -2.43 -13.51
N MET A 109 6.85 -2.39 -12.56
CA MET A 109 7.81 -3.49 -12.34
C MET A 109 7.08 -4.81 -12.09
N ALA A 110 6.10 -4.83 -11.18
CA ALA A 110 5.33 -6.02 -10.83
C ALA A 110 4.52 -6.57 -12.01
N MET A 111 3.94 -5.68 -12.84
CA MET A 111 3.30 -6.05 -14.11
C MET A 111 4.29 -6.78 -15.04
N LEU A 112 5.46 -6.17 -15.30
CA LEU A 112 6.49 -6.74 -16.16
C LEU A 112 7.00 -8.08 -15.63
N MET A 113 7.23 -8.18 -14.32
CA MET A 113 7.64 -9.43 -13.67
C MET A 113 6.59 -10.54 -13.85
N SER A 114 5.29 -10.20 -13.72
CA SER A 114 4.19 -11.16 -13.87
C SER A 114 4.05 -11.66 -15.32
N ILE A 115 3.97 -10.75 -16.30
CA ILE A 115 3.83 -11.13 -17.72
C ILE A 115 5.06 -11.88 -18.27
N ARG A 116 6.24 -11.68 -17.66
CA ARG A 116 7.50 -12.35 -18.02
C ARG A 116 7.82 -13.55 -17.14
N LYS A 117 6.93 -13.94 -16.20
CA LYS A 117 7.05 -15.10 -15.30
C LYS A 117 8.35 -15.09 -14.48
N MET A 118 8.77 -13.92 -14.01
CA MET A 118 10.11 -13.73 -13.42
C MET A 118 10.30 -14.55 -12.13
N LYS A 119 9.26 -14.73 -11.29
CA LYS A 119 9.36 -15.62 -10.11
C LYS A 119 9.78 -17.02 -10.50
N THR A 120 9.13 -17.61 -11.50
CA THR A 120 9.44 -18.96 -11.99
C THR A 120 10.85 -19.03 -12.59
N ILE A 121 11.25 -18.04 -13.40
CA ILE A 121 12.57 -17.99 -14.04
C ILE A 121 13.67 -17.92 -12.97
N LEU A 122 13.56 -17.03 -11.99
CA LEU A 122 14.54 -16.86 -10.93
C LEU A 122 14.65 -18.10 -10.03
N THR A 123 13.49 -18.71 -9.67
CA THR A 123 13.47 -19.94 -8.86
C THR A 123 14.15 -21.10 -9.59
N ARG A 124 13.89 -21.28 -10.90
CA ARG A 124 14.53 -22.32 -11.72
C ARG A 124 16.01 -22.05 -11.89
N TYR A 125 16.41 -20.81 -12.13
CA TYR A 125 17.82 -20.42 -12.27
C TYR A 125 18.62 -20.81 -11.03
N MET A 126 18.09 -20.58 -9.82
CA MET A 126 18.73 -21.01 -8.57
C MET A 126 18.88 -22.54 -8.45
N GLY A 127 17.94 -23.29 -9.06
CA GLY A 127 17.99 -24.75 -9.17
C GLY A 127 18.75 -25.29 -10.39
N GLN A 128 19.47 -24.43 -11.14
CA GLN A 128 20.21 -24.76 -12.36
C GLN A 128 19.34 -25.34 -13.50
N ASP A 129 18.03 -25.02 -13.51
CA ASP A 129 17.16 -25.31 -14.66
C ASP A 129 17.15 -24.11 -15.61
N PHE A 130 17.89 -24.23 -16.71
CA PHE A 130 18.03 -23.20 -17.76
C PHE A 130 17.10 -23.46 -18.96
N SER A 131 16.13 -24.36 -18.84
CA SER A 131 15.22 -24.70 -19.92
C SER A 131 14.20 -23.58 -20.17
N LEU A 132 13.74 -23.46 -21.44
CA LEU A 132 12.69 -22.50 -21.83
C LEU A 132 11.26 -23.04 -21.67
N LYS A 133 11.11 -24.26 -21.14
CA LYS A 133 9.82 -24.92 -21.01
C LYS A 133 8.89 -24.12 -20.09
N ASP A 134 7.69 -23.79 -20.57
CA ASP A 134 6.58 -23.14 -19.85
C ASP A 134 6.86 -21.74 -19.28
N ILE A 135 8.00 -21.10 -19.64
CA ILE A 135 8.36 -19.75 -19.19
C ILE A 135 8.16 -18.67 -20.26
N ARG A 136 7.50 -19.01 -21.40
CA ARG A 136 7.18 -18.01 -22.43
C ARG A 136 6.29 -16.92 -21.84
N GLY A 137 6.75 -15.67 -21.87
CA GLY A 137 6.01 -14.48 -21.44
C GLY A 137 5.26 -13.80 -22.59
N LYS A 138 4.65 -12.66 -22.24
CA LYS A 138 3.94 -11.77 -23.18
C LYS A 138 4.65 -10.40 -23.25
N GLU A 139 4.30 -9.60 -24.25
CA GLU A 139 4.74 -8.22 -24.43
C GLU A 139 3.61 -7.28 -23.99
N LEU A 140 3.93 -6.31 -23.14
CA LEU A 140 2.94 -5.40 -22.57
C LEU A 140 2.25 -4.53 -23.65
N CYS A 141 2.97 -4.14 -24.70
CA CYS A 141 2.43 -3.36 -25.83
C CYS A 141 1.26 -4.04 -26.55
N ASN A 142 1.15 -5.37 -26.49
CA ASN A 142 0.09 -6.15 -27.10
C ASN A 142 -1.08 -6.47 -26.16
N MET A 143 -1.10 -5.83 -24.98
CA MET A 143 -2.11 -6.08 -23.93
C MET A 143 -3.00 -4.87 -23.71
N THR A 144 -4.22 -5.14 -23.22
CA THR A 144 -5.10 -4.12 -22.65
C THR A 144 -4.93 -4.13 -21.14
N VAL A 145 -4.55 -2.98 -20.56
CA VAL A 145 -4.37 -2.80 -19.13
C VAL A 145 -5.55 -2.01 -18.54
N GLY A 146 -6.27 -2.60 -17.61
CA GLY A 146 -7.33 -1.95 -16.83
C GLY A 146 -6.76 -1.34 -15.55
N VAL A 147 -6.97 -0.04 -15.35
CA VAL A 147 -6.54 0.69 -14.16
C VAL A 147 -7.78 1.12 -13.38
N ILE A 148 -7.98 0.56 -12.20
CA ILE A 148 -9.10 0.88 -11.31
C ILE A 148 -8.61 1.83 -10.22
N GLY A 149 -9.14 3.06 -10.23
CA GLY A 149 -8.68 4.18 -9.42
C GLY A 149 -7.66 5.04 -10.16
N THR A 150 -8.04 6.29 -10.47
CA THR A 150 -7.18 7.26 -11.16
C THR A 150 -6.78 8.43 -10.26
N GLY A 151 -6.59 8.14 -8.95
CA GLY A 151 -5.99 9.04 -7.99
C GLY A 151 -4.56 9.45 -8.39
N LYS A 152 -3.76 9.97 -7.46
CA LYS A 152 -2.37 10.37 -7.74
C LYS A 152 -1.53 9.18 -8.26
N ILE A 153 -1.64 8.01 -7.62
CA ILE A 153 -0.87 6.81 -7.98
C ILE A 153 -1.35 6.24 -9.31
N GLY A 154 -2.66 5.97 -9.47
CA GLY A 154 -3.18 5.37 -10.69
C GLY A 154 -2.98 6.25 -11.93
N GLU A 155 -3.09 7.58 -11.81
CA GLU A 155 -2.74 8.52 -12.87
C GLU A 155 -1.25 8.42 -13.25
N THR A 156 -0.35 8.27 -12.27
CA THR A 156 1.08 8.10 -12.52
C THR A 156 1.38 6.75 -13.16
N VAL A 157 0.68 5.67 -12.76
CA VAL A 157 0.76 4.36 -13.43
C VAL A 157 0.36 4.49 -14.90
N ILE A 158 -0.75 5.18 -15.20
CA ILE A 158 -1.19 5.42 -16.58
C ILE A 158 -0.13 6.18 -17.38
N LYS A 159 0.47 7.23 -16.80
CA LYS A 159 1.57 7.97 -17.44
C LYS A 159 2.78 7.07 -17.74
N ASN A 160 3.18 6.23 -16.79
CA ASN A 160 4.28 5.30 -17.00
C ASN A 160 3.96 4.26 -18.07
N LEU A 161 2.72 3.74 -18.11
CA LEU A 161 2.25 2.76 -19.08
C LEU A 161 2.17 3.33 -20.50
N SER A 162 1.93 4.62 -20.67
CA SER A 162 1.82 5.25 -21.99
C SER A 162 3.08 5.05 -22.85
N GLY A 163 4.26 4.96 -22.20
CA GLY A 163 5.53 4.69 -22.88
C GLY A 163 5.68 3.26 -23.44
N PHE A 164 4.84 2.32 -23.00
CA PHE A 164 4.87 0.92 -23.51
C PHE A 164 3.97 0.71 -24.73
N GLY A 165 3.08 1.64 -25.05
CA GLY A 165 2.18 1.55 -26.22
C GLY A 165 1.04 0.54 -26.07
N CYS A 166 0.72 0.09 -24.85
CA CYS A 166 -0.44 -0.75 -24.57
C CYS A 166 -1.74 0.07 -24.58
N ARG A 167 -2.88 -0.59 -24.84
CA ARG A 167 -4.20 0.02 -24.65
C ARG A 167 -4.48 0.13 -23.14
N ILE A 168 -4.92 1.29 -22.69
CA ILE A 168 -5.20 1.54 -21.26
C ILE A 168 -6.68 1.87 -21.12
N LEU A 169 -7.40 1.05 -20.33
CA LEU A 169 -8.75 1.31 -19.86
C LEU A 169 -8.66 1.84 -18.42
N ALA A 170 -9.47 2.84 -18.08
CA ALA A 170 -9.48 3.45 -16.77
C ALA A 170 -10.89 3.48 -16.19
N TYR A 171 -11.00 3.27 -14.87
CA TYR A 171 -12.22 3.47 -14.11
C TYR A 171 -11.95 4.31 -12.86
N ASP A 172 -12.76 5.31 -12.64
CA ASP A 172 -12.83 6.07 -11.39
C ASP A 172 -14.21 6.71 -11.30
N ILE A 173 -14.67 7.00 -10.07
CA ILE A 173 -15.88 7.78 -9.82
C ILE A 173 -15.69 9.25 -10.23
N TYR A 174 -14.44 9.75 -10.23
CA TYR A 174 -14.06 11.09 -10.67
C TYR A 174 -13.09 11.02 -11.84
N GLN A 175 -13.56 11.37 -13.03
CA GLN A 175 -12.73 11.37 -14.23
C GLN A 175 -11.87 12.64 -14.32
N LYS A 176 -10.60 12.47 -14.72
CA LYS A 176 -9.63 13.56 -14.91
C LYS A 176 -9.29 13.72 -16.40
N ASP A 177 -9.22 14.97 -16.86
CA ASP A 177 -8.86 15.25 -18.26
C ASP A 177 -7.40 14.86 -18.58
N SER A 178 -6.50 14.94 -17.59
CA SER A 178 -5.13 14.45 -17.74
C SER A 178 -5.04 12.95 -18.02
N VAL A 179 -5.98 12.17 -17.49
CA VAL A 179 -6.07 10.72 -17.72
C VAL A 179 -6.74 10.44 -19.06
N LYS A 180 -7.80 11.19 -19.45
CA LYS A 180 -8.47 11.03 -20.75
C LYS A 180 -7.53 11.20 -21.95
N ALA A 181 -6.44 11.94 -21.78
CA ALA A 181 -5.43 12.12 -22.82
C ALA A 181 -4.57 10.86 -23.06
N LEU A 182 -4.54 9.91 -22.11
CA LEU A 182 -3.66 8.74 -22.11
C LEU A 182 -4.40 7.40 -22.02
N ALA A 183 -5.65 7.41 -21.55
CA ALA A 183 -6.44 6.21 -21.31
C ALA A 183 -7.92 6.45 -21.67
N GLU A 184 -8.63 5.37 -21.98
CA GLU A 184 -10.06 5.35 -22.24
C GLU A 184 -10.82 5.08 -20.93
N TYR A 185 -11.64 6.02 -20.47
CA TYR A 185 -12.54 5.75 -19.33
C TYR A 185 -13.73 4.89 -19.78
N CYS A 186 -14.01 3.86 -19.00
CA CYS A 186 -15.17 2.98 -19.20
C CYS A 186 -15.80 2.57 -17.86
N ASP A 187 -16.91 1.84 -17.91
CA ASP A 187 -17.50 1.21 -16.74
C ASP A 187 -16.67 -0.02 -16.30
N LEU A 188 -16.89 -0.47 -15.07
CA LEU A 188 -16.19 -1.64 -14.50
C LEU A 188 -16.43 -2.93 -15.32
N ASP A 189 -17.65 -3.14 -15.80
CA ASP A 189 -17.99 -4.34 -16.55
C ASP A 189 -17.21 -4.42 -17.88
N THR A 190 -17.06 -3.30 -18.56
CA THR A 190 -16.23 -3.19 -19.77
C THR A 190 -14.77 -3.38 -19.44
N LEU A 191 -14.26 -2.74 -18.39
CA LEU A 191 -12.88 -2.90 -17.94
C LEU A 191 -12.57 -4.37 -17.60
N TYR A 192 -13.44 -5.07 -16.87
CA TYR A 192 -13.26 -6.48 -16.55
C TYR A 192 -13.25 -7.36 -17.82
N ARG A 193 -14.20 -7.16 -18.73
CA ARG A 193 -14.28 -7.97 -19.96
C ARG A 193 -13.13 -7.77 -20.93
N GLU A 194 -12.56 -6.58 -21.00
CA GLU A 194 -11.62 -6.24 -22.07
C GLU A 194 -10.16 -6.22 -21.62
N SER A 195 -9.88 -6.22 -20.31
CA SER A 195 -8.51 -6.17 -19.81
C SER A 195 -7.83 -7.53 -19.80
N ASP A 196 -6.58 -7.56 -20.23
CA ASP A 196 -5.67 -8.70 -20.08
C ASP A 196 -4.92 -8.66 -18.74
N LEU A 197 -4.79 -7.45 -18.16
CA LEU A 197 -4.18 -7.18 -16.89
C LEU A 197 -4.97 -6.07 -16.18
N ILE A 198 -5.27 -6.24 -14.90
CA ILE A 198 -6.00 -5.26 -14.08
C ILE A 198 -5.16 -4.89 -12.87
N THR A 199 -5.05 -3.58 -12.61
CA THR A 199 -4.35 -3.05 -11.43
C THR A 199 -5.26 -2.15 -10.59
N LEU A 200 -5.12 -2.28 -9.27
CA LEU A 200 -5.99 -1.62 -8.29
C LEU A 200 -5.25 -0.46 -7.60
N HIS A 201 -5.90 0.70 -7.57
CA HIS A 201 -5.38 1.94 -6.95
C HIS A 201 -6.48 2.72 -6.22
N THR A 202 -7.48 2.02 -5.71
CA THR A 202 -8.58 2.60 -4.91
C THR A 202 -8.30 2.48 -3.41
N PRO A 203 -8.86 3.38 -2.57
CA PRO A 203 -8.87 3.19 -1.12
C PRO A 203 -9.74 1.99 -0.73
N ALA A 204 -9.56 1.50 0.49
CA ALA A 204 -10.47 0.53 1.11
C ALA A 204 -11.68 1.27 1.71
N THR A 205 -12.85 1.06 1.14
CA THR A 205 -14.15 1.54 1.62
C THR A 205 -15.14 0.38 1.65
N GLU A 206 -16.35 0.60 2.18
CA GLU A 206 -17.41 -0.42 2.12
C GLU A 206 -17.73 -0.83 0.68
N GLU A 207 -17.71 0.12 -0.26
CA GLU A 207 -18.03 -0.12 -1.68
C GLU A 207 -16.89 -0.83 -2.43
N THR A 208 -15.64 -0.64 -2.01
CA THR A 208 -14.47 -1.25 -2.66
C THR A 208 -14.00 -2.53 -2.00
N CYS A 209 -14.47 -2.83 -0.79
CA CYS A 209 -14.22 -4.09 -0.10
C CYS A 209 -14.68 -5.25 -0.97
N HIS A 210 -13.76 -6.21 -1.22
CA HIS A 210 -14.01 -7.37 -2.08
C HIS A 210 -14.61 -7.02 -3.46
N MET A 211 -14.23 -5.87 -4.02
CA MET A 211 -14.65 -5.51 -5.37
C MET A 211 -14.15 -6.53 -6.43
N ILE A 212 -13.03 -7.19 -6.14
CA ILE A 212 -12.55 -8.35 -6.89
C ILE A 212 -12.93 -9.60 -6.09
N ASN A 213 -13.91 -10.31 -6.57
CA ASN A 213 -14.48 -11.51 -5.98
C ASN A 213 -14.86 -12.52 -7.09
N LYS A 214 -15.37 -13.68 -6.72
CA LYS A 214 -15.74 -14.77 -7.64
C LYS A 214 -16.61 -14.30 -8.81
N LYS A 215 -17.61 -13.43 -8.56
CA LYS A 215 -18.52 -12.92 -9.58
C LYS A 215 -17.79 -12.00 -10.57
N THR A 216 -17.01 -11.06 -10.07
CA THR A 216 -16.27 -10.12 -10.94
C THR A 216 -15.13 -10.81 -11.68
N ILE A 217 -14.42 -11.74 -11.04
CA ILE A 217 -13.40 -12.58 -11.69
C ILE A 217 -14.00 -13.40 -12.82
N HIS A 218 -15.21 -13.95 -12.64
CA HIS A 218 -15.88 -14.72 -13.70
C HIS A 218 -16.15 -13.89 -14.96
N SER A 219 -16.43 -12.59 -14.82
CA SER A 219 -16.66 -11.67 -15.94
C SER A 219 -15.38 -11.21 -16.65
N MET A 220 -14.20 -11.44 -16.06
CA MET A 220 -12.92 -11.08 -16.67
C MET A 220 -12.53 -12.05 -17.79
N LYS A 221 -11.52 -11.67 -18.58
CA LYS A 221 -10.91 -12.59 -19.55
C LYS A 221 -10.32 -13.82 -18.89
N ASP A 222 -10.37 -14.95 -19.58
CA ASP A 222 -9.61 -16.14 -19.17
C ASP A 222 -8.11 -15.86 -19.27
N GLY A 223 -7.39 -16.16 -18.20
CA GLY A 223 -5.97 -15.87 -18.10
C GLY A 223 -5.63 -14.41 -17.78
N VAL A 224 -6.56 -13.64 -17.25
CA VAL A 224 -6.31 -12.29 -16.73
C VAL A 224 -5.20 -12.29 -15.68
N ILE A 225 -4.48 -11.17 -15.56
CA ILE A 225 -3.46 -10.94 -14.53
C ILE A 225 -3.97 -9.87 -13.57
N LEU A 226 -3.86 -10.11 -12.27
CA LEU A 226 -4.29 -9.17 -11.23
C LEU A 226 -3.09 -8.59 -10.49
N ILE A 227 -3.07 -7.27 -10.34
CA ILE A 227 -2.02 -6.53 -9.64
C ILE A 227 -2.65 -5.71 -8.51
N ASN A 228 -2.20 -5.92 -7.28
CA ASN A 228 -2.69 -5.17 -6.13
C ASN A 228 -1.53 -4.60 -5.31
N MET A 229 -1.32 -3.28 -5.44
CA MET A 229 -0.37 -2.48 -4.66
C MET A 229 -1.11 -1.42 -3.83
N ALA A 230 -2.42 -1.65 -3.54
CA ALA A 230 -3.27 -0.70 -2.84
C ALA A 230 -3.66 -1.18 -1.44
N ARG A 231 -4.66 -2.06 -1.34
CA ARG A 231 -5.14 -2.62 -0.05
C ARG A 231 -5.56 -4.08 -0.23
N GLY A 232 -5.21 -4.93 0.73
CA GLY A 232 -5.51 -6.38 0.68
C GLY A 232 -7.00 -6.67 0.53
N VAL A 233 -7.84 -5.98 1.28
CA VAL A 233 -9.30 -6.16 1.31
C VAL A 233 -10.03 -5.82 -0.01
N LEU A 234 -9.36 -5.29 -1.01
CA LEU A 234 -9.96 -5.07 -2.34
C LEU A 234 -10.23 -6.38 -3.08
N ILE A 235 -9.51 -7.44 -2.74
CA ILE A 235 -9.62 -8.77 -3.35
C ILE A 235 -10.07 -9.77 -2.28
N GLU A 236 -11.18 -10.49 -2.54
CA GLU A 236 -11.54 -11.66 -1.74
C GLU A 236 -10.48 -12.74 -1.95
N THR A 237 -9.69 -13.02 -0.92
CA THR A 237 -8.46 -13.83 -1.05
C THR A 237 -8.76 -15.28 -1.44
N VAL A 238 -9.83 -15.87 -0.90
CA VAL A 238 -10.22 -17.25 -1.21
C VAL A 238 -10.65 -17.38 -2.67
N ASP A 239 -11.42 -16.41 -3.18
CA ASP A 239 -11.88 -16.41 -4.57
C ASP A 239 -10.71 -16.24 -5.56
N LEU A 240 -9.70 -15.44 -5.18
CA LEU A 240 -8.47 -15.31 -5.95
C LEU A 240 -7.70 -16.62 -6.02
N ILE A 241 -7.56 -17.33 -4.90
CA ILE A 241 -6.88 -18.64 -4.85
C ILE A 241 -7.57 -19.63 -5.80
N GLU A 242 -8.91 -19.79 -5.68
CA GLU A 242 -9.69 -20.67 -6.57
C GLU A 242 -9.49 -20.30 -8.07
N ALA A 243 -9.45 -19.00 -8.37
CA ALA A 243 -9.28 -18.52 -9.74
C ALA A 243 -7.87 -18.76 -10.29
N LEU A 244 -6.84 -18.68 -9.44
CA LEU A 244 -5.45 -19.01 -9.78
C LEU A 244 -5.27 -20.52 -10.02
N GLU A 245 -5.88 -21.36 -9.19
CA GLU A 245 -5.84 -22.82 -9.31
C GLU A 245 -6.55 -23.31 -10.57
N SER A 246 -7.69 -22.71 -10.91
CA SER A 246 -8.44 -23.04 -12.14
C SER A 246 -7.80 -22.46 -13.42
N GLY A 247 -6.85 -21.52 -13.30
CA GLY A 247 -6.26 -20.82 -14.43
C GLY A 247 -7.13 -19.68 -15.00
N LYS A 248 -8.27 -19.37 -14.40
CA LYS A 248 -9.08 -18.19 -14.75
C LYS A 248 -8.27 -16.91 -14.57
N VAL A 249 -7.51 -16.81 -13.47
CA VAL A 249 -6.44 -15.84 -13.25
C VAL A 249 -5.11 -16.51 -13.54
N SER A 250 -4.37 -16.04 -14.53
CA SER A 250 -3.11 -16.69 -14.95
C SER A 250 -1.92 -16.33 -14.06
N ALA A 251 -1.95 -15.16 -13.44
CA ALA A 251 -0.93 -14.68 -12.51
C ALA A 251 -1.48 -13.57 -11.62
N ALA A 252 -0.86 -13.38 -10.45
CA ALA A 252 -1.10 -12.24 -9.60
C ALA A 252 0.21 -11.64 -9.08
N ALA A 253 0.23 -10.31 -8.86
CA ALA A 253 1.27 -9.65 -8.08
C ALA A 253 0.61 -8.86 -6.94
N LEU A 254 0.99 -9.19 -5.72
CA LEU A 254 0.36 -8.73 -4.49
C LEU A 254 1.42 -8.15 -3.56
N ASP A 255 1.40 -6.85 -3.35
CA ASP A 255 2.20 -6.20 -2.29
C ASP A 255 1.41 -6.18 -0.97
N VAL A 256 0.11 -6.37 -1.05
CA VAL A 256 -0.85 -6.35 0.04
C VAL A 256 -1.77 -7.57 0.00
N VAL A 257 -2.14 -8.08 1.17
CA VAL A 257 -3.11 -9.17 1.34
C VAL A 257 -4.00 -8.92 2.56
N GLU A 258 -5.17 -9.54 2.61
CA GLU A 258 -6.01 -9.46 3.81
C GLU A 258 -5.27 -10.02 5.03
N GLY A 259 -5.44 -9.40 6.19
CA GLY A 259 -4.81 -9.85 7.44
C GLY A 259 -3.30 -9.60 7.57
N GLU A 260 -2.67 -8.92 6.62
CA GLU A 260 -1.22 -8.65 6.58
C GLU A 260 -0.66 -7.93 7.81
N SER A 261 -1.44 -7.10 8.48
CA SER A 261 -1.01 -6.26 9.61
C SER A 261 -0.43 -7.06 10.79
N ALA A 262 -0.84 -8.31 10.95
CA ALA A 262 -0.30 -9.20 11.97
C ALA A 262 1.09 -9.74 11.61
N ILE A 263 1.50 -9.68 10.35
CA ILE A 263 2.63 -10.40 9.77
C ILE A 263 3.69 -9.47 9.20
N TYR A 264 3.31 -8.54 8.33
CA TYR A 264 4.26 -7.71 7.60
C TYR A 264 5.09 -6.83 8.56
N TYR A 265 6.34 -6.55 8.14
CA TYR A 265 7.36 -5.85 8.91
C TYR A 265 7.85 -6.58 10.17
N LYS A 266 7.56 -7.90 10.31
CA LYS A 266 8.04 -8.74 11.42
C LYS A 266 8.87 -9.90 10.90
N ASP A 267 9.83 -10.37 11.72
CA ASP A 267 10.66 -11.53 11.41
C ASP A 267 9.99 -12.83 11.88
N PHE A 268 9.65 -13.68 10.93
CA PHE A 268 9.04 -15.00 11.17
C PHE A 268 9.96 -16.17 10.79
N LYS A 269 11.29 -15.96 10.61
CA LYS A 269 12.23 -17.01 10.13
C LYS A 269 12.09 -18.35 10.83
N TYR A 270 11.82 -18.33 12.13
CA TYR A 270 11.72 -19.52 12.97
C TYR A 270 10.37 -19.66 13.68
N LYS A 271 9.34 -19.00 13.19
CA LYS A 271 8.00 -19.00 13.78
C LYS A 271 6.95 -19.29 12.70
N PRO A 272 5.86 -19.99 13.06
CA PRO A 272 4.73 -20.15 12.15
C PRO A 272 4.11 -18.78 11.83
N VAL A 273 3.85 -18.51 10.54
CA VAL A 273 3.17 -17.27 10.11
C VAL A 273 1.69 -17.27 10.50
N GLY A 274 1.05 -18.45 10.56
CA GLY A 274 -0.33 -18.59 11.01
C GLY A 274 -1.39 -18.02 10.06
N HIS A 275 -1.03 -17.78 8.79
CA HIS A 275 -1.93 -17.25 7.76
C HIS A 275 -1.99 -18.22 6.57
N HIS A 276 -3.08 -18.99 6.50
CA HIS A 276 -3.20 -20.09 5.57
C HIS A 276 -3.23 -19.64 4.10
N GLU A 277 -4.05 -18.67 3.78
CA GLU A 277 -4.23 -18.15 2.42
C GLU A 277 -2.94 -17.53 1.89
N MET A 278 -2.23 -16.79 2.73
CA MET A 278 -0.93 -16.20 2.39
C MET A 278 0.11 -17.29 2.07
N ALA A 279 0.13 -18.36 2.86
CA ALA A 279 1.05 -19.48 2.61
C ALA A 279 0.76 -20.18 1.27
N ILE A 280 -0.52 -20.34 0.91
CA ILE A 280 -0.94 -20.87 -0.39
C ILE A 280 -0.46 -19.95 -1.52
N LEU A 281 -0.79 -18.66 -1.46
CA LEU A 281 -0.41 -17.68 -2.47
C LEU A 281 1.11 -17.60 -2.64
N GLN A 282 1.87 -17.62 -1.54
CA GLN A 282 3.33 -17.59 -1.56
C GLN A 282 3.93 -18.82 -2.25
N ALA A 283 3.32 -20.00 -2.10
CA ALA A 283 3.76 -21.24 -2.71
C ALA A 283 3.49 -21.30 -4.23
N MET A 284 2.51 -20.53 -4.73
CA MET A 284 2.13 -20.55 -6.15
C MET A 284 3.23 -19.96 -7.04
N PRO A 285 3.66 -20.65 -8.13
CA PRO A 285 4.74 -20.18 -9.01
C PRO A 285 4.34 -18.95 -9.85
N ASN A 286 3.04 -18.73 -10.04
CA ASN A 286 2.46 -17.64 -10.83
C ASN A 286 1.99 -16.45 -9.95
N VAL A 287 2.29 -16.47 -8.66
CA VAL A 287 1.97 -15.36 -7.73
C VAL A 287 3.26 -14.73 -7.24
N LEU A 288 3.46 -13.44 -7.55
CA LEU A 288 4.51 -12.61 -6.98
C LEU A 288 3.96 -11.94 -5.71
N MET A 289 4.62 -12.14 -4.58
CA MET A 289 4.25 -11.48 -3.32
C MET A 289 5.42 -10.67 -2.80
N THR A 290 5.10 -9.50 -2.25
CA THR A 290 6.04 -8.62 -1.55
C THR A 290 5.38 -8.09 -0.27
N PRO A 291 6.14 -7.80 0.80
CA PRO A 291 5.57 -7.53 2.10
C PRO A 291 5.26 -6.03 2.30
N HIS A 292 4.34 -5.48 1.48
CA HIS A 292 3.89 -4.09 1.50
C HIS A 292 5.07 -3.10 1.43
N THR A 293 5.90 -3.28 0.40
CA THR A 293 7.14 -2.53 0.20
C THR A 293 7.11 -1.59 -1.00
N ALA A 294 5.98 -1.51 -1.70
CA ALA A 294 5.85 -0.65 -2.87
C ALA A 294 6.11 0.85 -2.59
N PHE A 295 5.94 1.28 -1.34
CA PHE A 295 6.24 2.65 -0.90
C PHE A 295 7.71 2.86 -0.53
N PHE A 296 8.50 1.82 -0.29
CA PHE A 296 9.76 1.88 0.42
C PHE A 296 10.92 2.33 -0.48
N THR A 297 11.09 3.65 -0.61
CA THR A 297 12.21 4.31 -1.28
C THR A 297 12.74 5.46 -0.42
N ASP A 298 13.95 5.91 -0.71
CA ASP A 298 14.59 7.02 0.02
C ASP A 298 13.71 8.28 0.00
N GLU A 299 13.12 8.61 -1.16
CA GLU A 299 12.26 9.76 -1.34
C GLU A 299 10.98 9.64 -0.52
N ALA A 300 10.30 8.48 -0.59
CA ALA A 300 9.06 8.30 0.13
C ALA A 300 9.26 8.30 1.66
N VAL A 301 10.31 7.63 2.14
CA VAL A 301 10.65 7.63 3.58
C VAL A 301 11.02 9.04 4.04
N GLY A 302 11.79 9.78 3.24
CA GLY A 302 12.10 11.19 3.50
C GLY A 302 10.84 12.07 3.60
N ASP A 303 9.94 11.95 2.62
CA ASP A 303 8.66 12.66 2.61
C ASP A 303 7.79 12.29 3.82
N MET A 304 7.71 10.99 4.16
CA MET A 304 6.92 10.51 5.31
C MET A 304 7.36 11.14 6.61
N VAL A 305 8.66 11.14 6.88
CA VAL A 305 9.23 11.73 8.11
C VAL A 305 9.06 13.26 8.10
N ARG A 306 9.38 13.91 7.00
CA ARG A 306 9.29 15.37 6.88
C ARG A 306 7.87 15.86 7.10
N TYR A 307 6.90 15.33 6.37
CA TYR A 307 5.51 15.81 6.44
C TYR A 307 4.84 15.45 7.76
N SER A 308 5.20 14.35 8.41
CA SER A 308 4.65 14.04 9.74
C SER A 308 5.07 15.06 10.78
N ILE A 309 6.35 15.46 10.78
CA ILE A 309 6.86 16.54 11.66
C ILE A 309 6.17 17.87 11.30
N GLU A 310 6.12 18.22 10.02
CA GLU A 310 5.50 19.46 9.54
C GLU A 310 4.03 19.56 9.99
N HIS A 311 3.25 18.49 9.87
CA HIS A 311 1.86 18.45 10.32
C HIS A 311 1.73 18.63 11.84
N CYS A 312 2.57 17.97 12.64
CA CYS A 312 2.60 18.18 14.09
C CYS A 312 2.90 19.65 14.43
N VAL A 313 3.90 20.24 13.76
CA VAL A 313 4.29 21.65 13.99
C VAL A 313 3.17 22.59 13.61
N ASN A 314 2.53 22.40 12.46
CA ASN A 314 1.45 23.25 11.98
C ASN A 314 0.24 23.18 12.91
N THR A 315 -0.13 22.00 13.37
CA THR A 315 -1.27 21.84 14.31
C THR A 315 -0.95 22.47 15.67
N VAL A 316 0.21 22.20 16.25
CA VAL A 316 0.52 22.65 17.62
C VAL A 316 0.84 24.14 17.69
N ARG A 317 1.62 24.68 16.71
CA ARG A 317 2.04 26.10 16.71
C ARG A 317 1.02 27.04 16.09
N ASN A 318 0.29 26.60 15.07
CA ASN A 318 -0.56 27.46 14.24
C ASN A 318 -2.07 27.16 14.42
N GLY A 319 -2.45 26.12 15.16
CA GLY A 319 -3.85 25.73 15.36
C GLY A 319 -4.56 25.31 14.06
N ARG A 320 -3.84 24.74 13.07
CA ARG A 320 -4.34 24.39 11.74
C ARG A 320 -4.29 22.91 11.48
#